data_7ad22dc41680ce82c24d345728cb2e7a
#
_entry.id   7ad22dc41680ce82c24d345728cb2e7a
#
_cell.length_a   1.000
_cell.length_b   1.000
_cell.length_c   1.000
_cell.angle_alpha   90.00
_cell.angle_beta   90.00
_cell.angle_gamma   90.00
#
_symmetry.space_group_name_H-M   'P 1'
#
loop_
_entity.id
_entity.type
_entity.pdbx_description
1 polymer ?
#
loop_
_entity_poly.entity_id
_entity_poly.type
_entity_poly.pdbx_seq_one_letter_code
_entity_poly.pdbx_strand_id
1 'polypeptide(L)'
;MTKESHLLYSKLGIGVDFGTSNSAAAIFDGQRVKLVKLTTQNPIMPSANYIDRDFMAEIGQKAIDEYIKGNQGRKVELSVEVLGEARTSAGGPNGPAGEGETSKVYGQAFNDGSLPGRLFRGTKRLLGNLSSDRTLIFSRPFRLVALVTPILVGIRSALRGVIRQMPDGDSQDLADHACIGHPVNFEGNEQQRNTVALERLSEAYRHAGITEQSFCPEPTAAAISFLHNQSDRQNQRLLTVDFGGGTLDFSILRRLEDSFEVEATHGIALGGDKIDQIIFRELVFPLLGKGERWSRVVDGLTVDTLFPFDDFEDLLINWPVSYMLNQNKYTAPVMQRMVEIDVAADKFKRLYDLIRQNYSYQVFEAIKDFKASLSVQQSAKLDIPQLDIEVELERWEFEVMISDALFELEQAITLILSKADLEARDIDLVLRTGGSSLIPAVKDILDNQFAGKVVEHDPFTSVAAGLAIADYYGYGQSQ
;
A
#
# COMPACT_ATOMS: atom_id res chain seq x y z
N MET A 1 -19.78 -56.05 -11.68
CA MET A 1 -18.82 -55.52 -10.71
C MET A 1 -17.92 -54.50 -11.46
N THR A 2 -18.39 -53.34 -11.61
CA THR A 2 -17.65 -52.22 -12.21
C THR A 2 -17.03 -51.43 -11.05
N LYS A 3 -15.71 -51.50 -10.90
CA LYS A 3 -14.94 -50.64 -10.02
C LYS A 3 -14.96 -49.21 -10.60
N GLU A 4 -15.79 -48.36 -10.05
CA GLU A 4 -15.60 -46.94 -10.14
C GLU A 4 -14.36 -46.59 -9.30
N SER A 5 -13.22 -46.50 -9.96
CA SER A 5 -12.04 -45.82 -9.41
C SER A 5 -12.34 -44.32 -9.48
N HIS A 6 -12.97 -43.76 -8.43
CA HIS A 6 -12.88 -42.35 -8.15
C HIS A 6 -11.38 -42.04 -7.92
N LEU A 7 -10.75 -41.46 -8.93
CA LEU A 7 -9.52 -40.73 -8.77
C LEU A 7 -9.82 -39.64 -7.68
N LEU A 8 -9.41 -39.91 -6.46
CA LEU A 8 -9.35 -38.91 -5.38
C LEU A 8 -8.30 -37.89 -5.80
N TYR A 9 -8.69 -36.88 -6.58
CA TYR A 9 -7.91 -35.67 -6.68
C TYR A 9 -7.78 -35.12 -5.24
N SER A 10 -6.56 -34.96 -4.76
CA SER A 10 -6.35 -34.36 -3.44
C SER A 10 -6.89 -32.91 -3.52
N LYS A 11 -7.94 -32.64 -2.73
CA LYS A 11 -8.52 -31.30 -2.61
C LYS A 11 -7.41 -30.38 -2.09
N LEU A 12 -7.16 -29.29 -2.80
CA LEU A 12 -6.24 -28.24 -2.37
C LEU A 12 -7.05 -27.01 -2.00
N GLY A 13 -6.70 -26.35 -0.90
CA GLY A 13 -7.17 -25.03 -0.58
C GLY A 13 -6.15 -23.99 -1.06
N ILE A 14 -6.59 -22.94 -1.71
CA ILE A 14 -5.75 -21.86 -2.24
C ILE A 14 -6.16 -20.56 -1.58
N GLY A 15 -5.22 -19.89 -0.93
CA GLY A 15 -5.41 -18.56 -0.33
C GLY A 15 -4.58 -17.51 -1.05
N VAL A 16 -5.21 -16.38 -1.37
CA VAL A 16 -4.52 -15.23 -1.97
C VAL A 16 -4.82 -13.98 -1.18
N ASP A 17 -3.79 -13.44 -0.58
CA ASP A 17 -3.78 -12.14 0.08
C ASP A 17 -3.15 -11.10 -0.86
N PHE A 18 -3.99 -10.31 -1.52
CA PHE A 18 -3.57 -9.13 -2.27
C PHE A 18 -3.65 -7.92 -1.34
N GLY A 19 -2.58 -7.64 -0.61
CA GLY A 19 -2.51 -6.55 0.35
C GLY A 19 -2.25 -5.17 -0.31
N THR A 20 -2.41 -4.10 0.47
CA THR A 20 -2.16 -2.72 0.02
C THR A 20 -0.69 -2.49 -0.34
N SER A 21 0.23 -2.97 0.49
CA SER A 21 1.68 -2.79 0.30
C SER A 21 2.35 -4.05 -0.21
N ASN A 22 1.94 -5.23 0.25
CA ASN A 22 2.52 -6.52 -0.10
C ASN A 22 1.43 -7.55 -0.38
N SER A 23 1.75 -8.55 -1.19
CA SER A 23 0.89 -9.69 -1.50
C SER A 23 1.57 -10.99 -1.10
N ALA A 24 0.76 -11.97 -0.69
CA ALA A 24 1.17 -13.33 -0.35
C ALA A 24 0.17 -14.35 -0.88
N ALA A 25 0.60 -15.60 -1.07
CA ALA A 25 -0.28 -16.70 -1.42
C ALA A 25 0.14 -17.99 -0.71
N ALA A 26 -0.81 -18.86 -0.42
CA ALA A 26 -0.59 -20.13 0.23
C ALA A 26 -1.45 -21.24 -0.39
N ILE A 27 -0.99 -22.48 -0.21
CA ILE A 27 -1.70 -23.70 -0.57
C ILE A 27 -1.82 -24.54 0.68
N PHE A 28 -2.97 -25.15 0.91
CA PHE A 28 -3.23 -26.10 2.00
C PHE A 28 -3.68 -27.44 1.42
N ASP A 29 -3.00 -28.52 1.82
CA ASP A 29 -3.23 -29.89 1.34
C ASP A 29 -4.13 -30.73 2.26
N GLY A 30 -4.73 -30.09 3.28
CA GLY A 30 -5.51 -30.74 4.34
C GLY A 30 -4.67 -31.11 5.56
N GLN A 31 -3.35 -31.00 5.49
CA GLN A 31 -2.43 -31.28 6.60
C GLN A 31 -1.45 -30.13 6.86
N ARG A 32 -0.91 -29.52 5.79
CA ARG A 32 0.14 -28.51 5.88
C ARG A 32 -0.14 -27.34 4.99
N VAL A 33 0.13 -26.16 5.52
CA VAL A 33 0.17 -24.92 4.72
C VAL A 33 1.55 -24.80 4.06
N LYS A 34 1.56 -24.53 2.77
CA LYS A 34 2.75 -24.21 1.99
C LYS A 34 2.63 -22.81 1.43
N LEU A 35 3.48 -21.90 1.90
CA LEU A 35 3.59 -20.56 1.33
C LEU A 35 4.18 -20.63 -0.08
N VAL A 36 3.60 -19.86 -1.00
CA VAL A 36 4.05 -19.79 -2.40
C VAL A 36 5.09 -18.68 -2.54
N LYS A 37 6.25 -19.00 -3.07
CA LYS A 37 7.26 -17.98 -3.37
C LYS A 37 6.77 -17.14 -4.55
N LEU A 38 6.46 -15.88 -4.26
CA LEU A 38 6.03 -14.90 -5.27
C LEU A 38 7.22 -14.19 -5.93
N THR A 39 8.38 -14.25 -5.29
CA THR A 39 9.67 -13.81 -5.84
C THR A 39 10.65 -14.99 -5.84
N THR A 40 11.85 -14.79 -6.37
CA THR A 40 12.88 -15.85 -6.42
C THR A 40 13.26 -16.37 -5.03
N GLN A 41 13.11 -15.57 -3.98
CA GLN A 41 13.57 -15.91 -2.64
C GLN A 41 12.50 -15.75 -1.55
N ASN A 42 11.45 -14.93 -1.77
CA ASN A 42 10.52 -14.52 -0.72
C ASN A 42 9.07 -14.90 -1.09
N PRO A 43 8.26 -15.41 -0.14
CA PRO A 43 6.82 -15.59 -0.34
C PRO A 43 6.06 -14.26 -0.43
N ILE A 44 6.64 -13.14 0.02
CA ILE A 44 6.04 -11.83 0.01
C ILE A 44 6.54 -11.04 -1.21
N MET A 45 5.62 -10.42 -1.94
CA MET A 45 5.91 -9.58 -3.10
C MET A 45 5.28 -8.19 -2.91
N PRO A 46 5.98 -7.09 -3.20
CA PRO A 46 5.37 -5.76 -3.22
C PRO A 46 4.15 -5.72 -4.14
N SER A 47 3.02 -5.17 -3.68
CA SER A 47 1.80 -4.94 -4.48
C SER A 47 2.00 -3.72 -5.38
N ALA A 48 2.94 -3.81 -6.29
CA ALA A 48 3.38 -2.76 -7.19
C ALA A 48 3.22 -3.19 -8.64
N ASN A 49 2.78 -2.27 -9.50
CA ASN A 49 2.65 -2.43 -10.94
C ASN A 49 3.23 -1.21 -11.65
N TYR A 50 4.17 -1.39 -12.55
CA TYR A 50 4.74 -0.35 -13.39
C TYR A 50 4.31 -0.56 -14.83
N ILE A 51 3.73 0.46 -15.45
CA ILE A 51 3.27 0.42 -16.85
C ILE A 51 4.12 1.40 -17.65
N ASP A 52 4.83 0.89 -18.63
CA ASP A 52 5.67 1.66 -19.54
C ASP A 52 4.88 2.32 -20.68
N ARG A 53 5.57 3.00 -21.60
CA ARG A 53 4.96 3.69 -22.75
C ARG A 53 4.38 2.74 -23.80
N ASP A 54 4.87 1.51 -23.85
CA ASP A 54 4.36 0.45 -24.74
C ASP A 54 3.20 -0.31 -24.07
N PHE A 55 2.77 0.16 -22.88
CA PHE A 55 1.72 -0.45 -22.06
C PHE A 55 2.06 -1.86 -21.57
N MET A 56 3.36 -2.19 -21.50
CA MET A 56 3.82 -3.39 -20.85
C MET A 56 3.84 -3.20 -19.33
N ALA A 57 3.46 -4.23 -18.60
CA ALA A 57 3.38 -4.21 -17.16
C ALA A 57 4.52 -5.02 -16.51
N GLU A 58 5.22 -4.41 -15.56
CA GLU A 58 6.12 -5.09 -14.63
C GLU A 58 5.54 -5.06 -13.23
N ILE A 59 5.77 -6.11 -12.43
CA ILE A 59 5.14 -6.25 -11.11
C ILE A 59 6.17 -6.47 -10.01
N GLY A 60 5.74 -6.28 -8.78
CA GLY A 60 6.55 -6.53 -7.59
C GLY A 60 7.77 -5.61 -7.49
N GLN A 61 8.88 -6.14 -7.02
CA GLN A 61 10.13 -5.37 -6.87
C GLN A 61 10.64 -4.84 -8.22
N LYS A 62 10.50 -5.62 -9.30
CA LYS A 62 10.91 -5.19 -10.64
C LYS A 62 10.18 -3.93 -11.10
N ALA A 63 8.89 -3.78 -10.75
CA ALA A 63 8.13 -2.57 -11.02
C ALA A 63 8.73 -1.34 -10.33
N ILE A 64 9.18 -1.50 -9.10
CA ILE A 64 9.83 -0.45 -8.31
C ILE A 64 11.20 -0.10 -8.90
N ASP A 65 11.98 -1.10 -9.25
CA ASP A 65 13.32 -0.93 -9.82
C ASP A 65 13.26 -0.17 -11.17
N GLU A 66 12.32 -0.52 -12.04
CA GLU A 66 12.11 0.19 -13.32
C GLU A 66 11.65 1.64 -13.10
N TYR A 67 10.78 1.89 -12.11
CA TYR A 67 10.40 3.24 -11.73
C TYR A 67 11.60 4.08 -11.28
N ILE A 68 12.42 3.55 -10.38
CA ILE A 68 13.59 4.25 -9.84
C ILE A 68 14.56 4.57 -10.99
N LYS A 69 14.92 3.56 -11.77
CA LYS A 69 15.83 3.69 -12.92
C LYS A 69 15.33 4.73 -13.93
N GLY A 70 14.04 4.71 -14.25
CA GLY A 70 13.44 5.61 -15.22
C GLY A 70 13.33 7.08 -14.75
N ASN A 71 13.34 7.32 -13.43
CA ASN A 71 13.18 8.65 -12.87
C ASN A 71 14.47 9.24 -12.27
N GLN A 72 15.53 8.45 -12.13
CA GLN A 72 16.81 8.94 -11.61
C GLN A 72 17.43 9.98 -12.55
N GLY A 73 17.70 11.17 -12.01
CA GLY A 73 18.30 12.29 -12.75
C GLY A 73 17.42 12.92 -13.83
N ARG A 74 16.20 12.41 -14.08
CA ARG A 74 15.30 12.88 -15.11
C ARG A 74 14.64 14.20 -14.72
N LYS A 75 14.62 15.17 -15.64
CA LYS A 75 13.81 16.38 -15.51
C LYS A 75 12.38 16.13 -16.00
N VAL A 76 11.42 16.66 -15.26
CA VAL A 76 10.02 16.65 -15.69
C VAL A 76 9.82 17.68 -16.79
N GLU A 77 9.32 17.24 -17.93
CA GLU A 77 8.97 18.08 -19.07
C GLU A 77 7.44 18.08 -19.22
N LEU A 78 6.79 19.12 -18.69
CA LEU A 78 5.34 19.27 -18.82
C LEU A 78 4.99 19.63 -20.26
N SER A 79 4.27 18.76 -20.95
CA SER A 79 3.67 19.04 -22.25
C SER A 79 2.38 19.84 -22.06
N VAL A 80 2.23 20.88 -22.84
CA VAL A 80 1.01 21.68 -22.89
C VAL A 80 0.07 21.04 -23.90
N GLU A 81 -1.13 20.69 -23.50
CA GLU A 81 -2.13 20.18 -24.44
C GLU A 81 -2.65 21.28 -25.30
N VAL A 82 -2.59 21.13 -26.62
CA VAL A 82 -3.20 22.05 -27.56
C VAL A 82 -4.70 21.76 -27.58
N LEU A 83 -5.50 22.62 -26.97
CA LEU A 83 -6.96 22.47 -26.86
C LEU A 83 -7.68 22.72 -28.19
N GLY A 84 -7.04 23.45 -29.13
CA GLY A 84 -7.58 23.77 -30.42
C GLY A 84 -6.80 24.88 -31.14
N GLU A 85 -7.19 25.14 -32.36
CA GLU A 85 -6.66 26.25 -33.13
C GLU A 85 -7.73 27.35 -33.24
N ALA A 86 -7.43 28.56 -32.77
CA ALA A 86 -8.27 29.70 -32.94
C ALA A 86 -7.82 30.47 -34.16
N ARG A 87 -8.71 30.68 -35.13
CA ARG A 87 -8.49 31.60 -36.27
C ARG A 87 -8.99 32.99 -35.90
N THR A 88 -8.11 33.93 -35.84
CA THR A 88 -8.49 35.35 -35.76
C THR A 88 -8.77 35.85 -37.17
N SER A 89 -10.02 36.21 -37.46
CA SER A 89 -10.36 36.90 -38.71
C SER A 89 -9.92 38.36 -38.58
N ALA A 90 -8.88 38.75 -39.30
CA ALA A 90 -8.54 40.15 -39.50
C ALA A 90 -9.44 40.74 -40.59
N GLY A 91 -10.63 41.20 -40.19
CA GLY A 91 -11.54 41.87 -41.11
C GLY A 91 -12.35 42.92 -40.35
N GLY A 92 -12.10 44.20 -40.57
CA GLY A 92 -13.02 45.25 -40.18
C GLY A 92 -14.29 45.19 -41.01
N PRO A 93 -15.39 45.87 -40.60
CA PRO A 93 -16.73 45.74 -41.23
C PRO A 93 -16.80 46.09 -42.74
N ASN A 94 -15.75 46.50 -43.37
CA ASN A 94 -15.73 46.92 -44.81
C ASN A 94 -14.40 46.63 -45.56
N GLY A 95 -13.57 45.64 -45.11
CA GLY A 95 -12.32 45.27 -45.76
C GLY A 95 -12.30 43.86 -46.32
N PRO A 96 -11.49 43.54 -47.40
CA PRO A 96 -11.37 42.18 -47.88
C PRO A 96 -10.78 41.28 -46.79
N ALA A 97 -11.30 40.06 -46.70
CA ALA A 97 -10.84 39.03 -45.73
C ALA A 97 -9.35 38.73 -45.97
N GLY A 98 -8.47 39.24 -45.13
CA GLY A 98 -7.09 38.82 -45.05
C GLY A 98 -6.98 37.42 -44.42
N GLU A 99 -5.98 36.62 -44.84
CA GLU A 99 -5.68 35.35 -44.21
C GLU A 99 -5.42 35.56 -42.71
N GLY A 100 -6.36 35.10 -41.88
CA GLY A 100 -6.26 35.22 -40.41
C GLY A 100 -5.16 34.32 -39.86
N GLU A 101 -4.34 34.85 -38.96
CA GLU A 101 -3.36 34.05 -38.21
C GLU A 101 -4.04 32.99 -37.38
N THR A 102 -3.57 31.75 -37.54
CA THR A 102 -4.00 30.61 -36.70
C THR A 102 -3.13 30.57 -35.46
N SER A 103 -3.71 30.84 -34.29
CA SER A 103 -3.03 30.68 -32.99
C SER A 103 -3.48 29.42 -32.31
N LYS A 104 -2.52 28.68 -31.72
CA LYS A 104 -2.85 27.52 -30.91
C LYS A 104 -3.33 27.94 -29.54
N VAL A 105 -4.48 27.40 -29.08
CA VAL A 105 -5.00 27.59 -27.76
C VAL A 105 -4.47 26.46 -26.87
N TYR A 106 -3.71 26.86 -25.88
CA TYR A 106 -3.06 25.92 -24.96
C TYR A 106 -3.89 25.75 -23.68
N GLY A 107 -4.09 24.51 -23.26
CA GLY A 107 -4.64 24.15 -21.95
C GLY A 107 -3.61 24.17 -20.83
N GLN A 108 -4.04 23.82 -19.61
CA GLN A 108 -3.09 23.65 -18.52
C GLN A 108 -2.17 22.44 -18.80
N ALA A 109 -0.88 22.60 -18.51
CA ALA A 109 0.10 21.54 -18.69
C ALA A 109 -0.05 20.51 -17.56
N PHE A 110 -0.61 19.33 -17.86
CA PHE A 110 -0.83 18.28 -16.88
C PHE A 110 -0.06 16.99 -17.15
N ASN A 111 0.53 16.82 -18.33
CA ASN A 111 1.21 15.58 -18.68
C ASN A 111 2.72 15.77 -18.78
N ASP A 112 3.47 14.93 -18.04
CA ASP A 112 4.91 14.81 -18.21
C ASP A 112 5.21 14.01 -19.49
N GLY A 113 5.57 14.72 -20.56
CA GLY A 113 5.87 14.14 -21.87
C GLY A 113 7.09 13.21 -21.86
N SER A 114 8.00 13.39 -20.91
CA SER A 114 9.23 12.61 -20.78
C SER A 114 9.13 11.40 -19.86
N LEU A 115 7.97 11.18 -19.19
CA LEU A 115 7.78 10.09 -18.23
C LEU A 115 7.92 8.72 -18.92
N PRO A 116 8.88 7.85 -18.53
CA PRO A 116 9.11 6.57 -19.19
C PRO A 116 8.04 5.53 -18.85
N GLY A 117 7.42 5.62 -17.69
CA GLY A 117 6.37 4.74 -17.21
C GLY A 117 5.74 5.26 -15.92
N ARG A 118 4.64 4.65 -15.49
CA ARG A 118 3.95 5.00 -14.25
C ARG A 118 3.93 3.84 -13.28
N LEU A 119 4.33 4.10 -12.05
CA LEU A 119 4.25 3.15 -10.94
C LEU A 119 2.91 3.33 -10.21
N PHE A 120 2.25 2.22 -9.94
CA PHE A 120 1.03 2.13 -9.16
C PHE A 120 1.28 1.24 -7.93
N ARG A 121 1.03 1.80 -6.75
CA ARG A 121 1.04 1.11 -5.45
C ARG A 121 -0.22 1.49 -4.68
N GLY A 122 -0.57 0.65 -3.71
CA GLY A 122 -1.76 0.89 -2.89
C GLY A 122 -3.07 0.87 -3.68
N THR A 123 -3.09 0.26 -4.87
CA THR A 123 -4.26 0.23 -5.77
C THR A 123 -5.46 -0.45 -5.16
N LYS A 124 -5.26 -1.35 -4.19
CA LYS A 124 -6.35 -1.98 -3.42
C LYS A 124 -7.25 -0.92 -2.76
N ARG A 125 -6.66 0.16 -2.21
CA ARG A 125 -7.38 1.26 -1.57
C ARG A 125 -8.31 2.01 -2.54
N LEU A 126 -7.95 2.06 -3.83
CA LEU A 126 -8.71 2.79 -4.85
C LEU A 126 -9.92 2.00 -5.37
N LEU A 127 -9.99 0.68 -5.14
CA LEU A 127 -11.06 -0.16 -5.68
C LEU A 127 -12.45 0.28 -5.21
N GLY A 128 -12.58 0.85 -4.01
CA GLY A 128 -13.83 1.39 -3.46
C GLY A 128 -14.20 2.81 -3.94
N ASN A 129 -13.40 3.43 -4.83
CA ASN A 129 -13.68 4.79 -5.28
C ASN A 129 -14.96 4.85 -6.12
N LEU A 130 -15.97 5.60 -5.63
CA LEU A 130 -17.27 5.75 -6.31
C LEU A 130 -17.24 6.82 -7.40
N SER A 131 -16.35 7.80 -7.30
CA SER A 131 -16.30 8.94 -8.23
C SER A 131 -15.65 8.59 -9.57
N SER A 132 -14.76 7.61 -9.61
CA SER A 132 -14.10 7.15 -10.84
C SER A 132 -13.67 5.69 -10.74
N ASP A 133 -13.90 4.92 -11.81
CA ASP A 133 -13.36 3.58 -12.02
C ASP A 133 -12.12 3.57 -12.92
N ARG A 134 -11.62 4.76 -13.33
CA ARG A 134 -10.56 4.93 -14.32
C ARG A 134 -9.51 5.92 -13.88
N THR A 135 -8.30 5.73 -14.39
CA THR A 135 -7.19 6.69 -14.35
C THR A 135 -6.60 6.84 -15.75
N LEU A 136 -5.98 7.98 -16.02
CA LEU A 136 -5.28 8.20 -17.28
C LEU A 136 -3.83 7.71 -17.16
N ILE A 137 -3.40 6.89 -18.11
CA ILE A 137 -2.00 6.51 -18.30
C ILE A 137 -1.60 6.96 -19.70
N PHE A 138 -0.69 7.94 -19.80
CA PHE A 138 -0.27 8.52 -21.08
C PHE A 138 -1.45 8.90 -22.00
N SER A 139 -2.43 9.59 -21.49
CA SER A 139 -3.64 10.01 -22.22
C SER A 139 -4.63 8.87 -22.57
N ARG A 140 -4.38 7.63 -22.18
CA ARG A 140 -5.33 6.54 -22.33
C ARG A 140 -6.05 6.23 -21.01
N PRO A 141 -7.37 6.07 -21.02
CA PRO A 141 -8.13 5.69 -19.83
C PRO A 141 -7.92 4.20 -19.51
N PHE A 142 -7.43 3.91 -18.32
CA PHE A 142 -7.31 2.57 -17.76
C PHE A 142 -8.31 2.40 -16.62
N ARG A 143 -9.00 1.27 -16.58
CA ARG A 143 -9.83 0.90 -15.44
C ARG A 143 -8.94 0.52 -14.25
N LEU A 144 -9.39 0.81 -13.02
CA LEU A 144 -8.66 0.44 -11.80
C LEU A 144 -8.39 -1.08 -11.72
N VAL A 145 -9.33 -1.88 -12.21
CA VAL A 145 -9.19 -3.35 -12.35
C VAL A 145 -7.95 -3.72 -13.17
N ALA A 146 -7.68 -3.01 -14.26
CA ALA A 146 -6.52 -3.28 -15.12
C ALA A 146 -5.17 -2.97 -14.44
N LEU A 147 -5.16 -2.17 -13.37
CA LEU A 147 -3.95 -1.92 -12.58
C LEU A 147 -3.62 -3.06 -11.61
N VAL A 148 -4.63 -3.79 -11.17
CA VAL A 148 -4.51 -4.89 -10.21
C VAL A 148 -4.25 -6.22 -10.92
N THR A 149 -4.91 -6.45 -12.05
CA THR A 149 -4.86 -7.71 -12.79
C THR A 149 -3.45 -8.25 -13.06
N PRO A 150 -2.44 -7.46 -13.50
CA PRO A 150 -1.09 -7.99 -13.74
C PRO A 150 -0.44 -8.62 -12.51
N ILE A 151 -0.66 -8.04 -11.32
CA ILE A 151 -0.15 -8.58 -10.05
C ILE A 151 -0.78 -9.95 -9.79
N LEU A 152 -2.11 -10.07 -9.96
CA LEU A 152 -2.86 -11.31 -9.75
C LEU A 152 -2.49 -12.39 -10.78
N VAL A 153 -2.21 -12.02 -12.03
CA VAL A 153 -1.66 -12.94 -13.05
C VAL A 153 -0.32 -13.51 -12.60
N GLY A 154 0.56 -12.66 -12.05
CA GLY A 154 1.84 -13.09 -11.49
C GLY A 154 1.68 -14.07 -10.32
N ILE A 155 0.77 -13.77 -9.39
CA ILE A 155 0.45 -14.65 -8.24
C ILE A 155 -0.09 -16.00 -8.74
N ARG A 156 -1.06 -16.00 -9.66
CA ARG A 156 -1.60 -17.24 -10.26
C ARG A 156 -0.51 -18.05 -10.96
N SER A 157 0.38 -17.39 -11.69
CA SER A 157 1.50 -18.06 -12.35
C SER A 157 2.43 -18.77 -11.35
N ALA A 158 2.73 -18.13 -10.23
CA ALA A 158 3.51 -18.73 -9.14
C ALA A 158 2.77 -19.91 -8.50
N LEU A 159 1.46 -19.79 -8.23
CA LEU A 159 0.62 -20.87 -7.71
C LEU A 159 0.66 -22.09 -8.65
N ARG A 160 0.42 -21.90 -9.95
CA ARG A 160 0.50 -22.97 -10.95
C ARG A 160 1.87 -23.64 -11.01
N GLY A 161 2.94 -22.84 -10.85
CA GLY A 161 4.31 -23.37 -10.79
C GLY A 161 4.54 -24.32 -9.62
N VAL A 162 3.95 -24.01 -8.45
CA VAL A 162 4.06 -24.86 -7.25
C VAL A 162 3.18 -26.10 -7.37
N ILE A 163 1.93 -25.95 -7.83
CA ILE A 163 0.97 -27.06 -7.97
C ILE A 163 1.49 -28.11 -8.96
N ARG A 164 2.07 -27.71 -10.09
CA ARG A 164 2.67 -28.63 -11.08
C ARG A 164 3.82 -29.47 -10.52
N GLN A 165 4.45 -29.05 -9.44
CA GLN A 165 5.55 -29.79 -8.78
C GLN A 165 5.02 -30.78 -7.71
N MET A 166 3.72 -30.78 -7.41
CA MET A 166 3.10 -31.72 -6.50
C MET A 166 2.85 -33.08 -7.19
N PRO A 167 2.85 -34.20 -6.43
CA PRO A 167 2.72 -35.54 -7.02
C PRO A 167 1.50 -35.76 -7.91
N ASP A 168 0.41 -35.05 -7.63
CA ASP A 168 -0.86 -35.11 -8.38
C ASP A 168 -1.11 -33.85 -9.25
N GLY A 169 -0.07 -33.09 -9.54
CA GLY A 169 -0.13 -31.73 -10.08
C GLY A 169 -0.43 -31.60 -11.59
N ASP A 170 -0.85 -32.67 -12.27
CA ASP A 170 -1.08 -32.66 -13.73
C ASP A 170 -2.43 -32.03 -14.13
N SER A 171 -3.28 -31.65 -13.18
CA SER A 171 -4.56 -30.99 -13.44
C SER A 171 -4.36 -29.49 -13.66
N GLN A 172 -4.58 -29.03 -14.89
CA GLN A 172 -4.47 -27.63 -15.28
C GLN A 172 -5.45 -26.70 -14.53
N ASP A 173 -6.47 -27.24 -13.91
CA ASP A 173 -7.62 -26.51 -13.34
C ASP A 173 -7.44 -26.10 -11.87
N LEU A 174 -6.45 -26.69 -11.14
CA LEU A 174 -6.30 -26.47 -9.70
C LEU A 174 -5.93 -25.04 -9.26
N ALA A 175 -5.53 -24.17 -10.16
CA ALA A 175 -5.24 -22.77 -9.87
C ALA A 175 -6.34 -21.81 -10.35
N ASP A 176 -7.54 -22.29 -10.61
CA ASP A 176 -8.68 -21.50 -11.12
C ASP A 176 -9.67 -21.13 -10.01
N HIS A 177 -9.46 -21.65 -8.79
CA HIS A 177 -10.20 -21.28 -7.58
C HIS A 177 -9.28 -20.67 -6.53
N ALA A 178 -9.81 -19.84 -5.62
CA ALA A 178 -9.13 -19.36 -4.43
C ALA A 178 -10.09 -18.70 -3.44
N CYS A 179 -9.76 -18.74 -2.16
CA CYS A 179 -10.27 -17.80 -1.16
C CYS A 179 -9.44 -16.53 -1.18
N ILE A 180 -10.12 -15.40 -1.30
CA ILE A 180 -9.54 -14.07 -1.51
C ILE A 180 -9.67 -13.24 -0.24
N GLY A 181 -8.54 -12.71 0.23
CA GLY A 181 -8.50 -11.79 1.35
C GLY A 181 -8.98 -10.39 0.99
N HIS A 182 -9.78 -9.82 1.86
CA HIS A 182 -10.17 -8.41 1.76
C HIS A 182 -10.14 -7.73 3.13
N PRO A 183 -9.89 -6.40 3.19
CA PRO A 183 -9.98 -5.68 4.44
C PRO A 183 -11.43 -5.65 4.93
N VAL A 184 -11.62 -5.37 6.20
CA VAL A 184 -12.96 -5.18 6.78
C VAL A 184 -13.68 -4.03 6.08
N ASN A 185 -12.97 -2.94 5.86
CA ASN A 185 -13.45 -1.79 5.09
C ASN A 185 -12.40 -1.37 4.07
N PHE A 186 -12.81 -1.30 2.80
CA PHE A 186 -12.06 -0.52 1.82
C PHE A 186 -12.20 0.97 2.17
N GLU A 187 -11.22 1.78 1.82
CA GLU A 187 -11.17 3.19 2.24
C GLU A 187 -12.53 3.90 2.32
N GLY A 188 -12.92 4.29 3.53
CA GLY A 188 -14.22 4.92 3.86
C GLY A 188 -15.24 3.95 4.48
N ASN A 189 -16.08 4.50 5.37
CA ASN A 189 -17.07 3.72 6.14
C ASN A 189 -18.40 3.47 5.39
N GLU A 190 -18.46 3.78 4.09
CA GLU A 190 -19.68 3.61 3.31
C GLU A 190 -19.81 2.17 2.79
N GLN A 191 -20.86 1.47 3.16
CA GLN A 191 -21.12 0.08 2.73
C GLN A 191 -21.11 -0.07 1.21
N GLN A 192 -21.56 0.94 0.46
CA GLN A 192 -21.54 0.94 -1.01
C GLN A 192 -20.12 0.87 -1.58
N ARG A 193 -19.12 1.48 -0.90
CA ARG A 193 -17.71 1.40 -1.31
C ARG A 193 -17.16 -0.01 -1.18
N ASN A 194 -17.51 -0.72 -0.11
CA ASN A 194 -17.09 -2.10 0.10
C ASN A 194 -17.67 -3.02 -0.99
N THR A 195 -18.94 -2.89 -1.34
CA THR A 195 -19.57 -3.67 -2.41
C THR A 195 -18.87 -3.43 -3.74
N VAL A 196 -18.69 -2.16 -4.14
CA VAL A 196 -18.00 -1.81 -5.40
C VAL A 196 -16.56 -2.30 -5.42
N ALA A 197 -15.84 -2.21 -4.29
CA ALA A 197 -14.47 -2.69 -4.19
C ALA A 197 -14.37 -4.20 -4.34
N LEU A 198 -15.28 -4.97 -3.71
CA LEU A 198 -15.32 -6.42 -3.83
C LEU A 198 -15.68 -6.86 -5.27
N GLU A 199 -16.65 -6.19 -5.91
CA GLU A 199 -17.01 -6.46 -7.31
C GLU A 199 -15.80 -6.24 -8.24
N ARG A 200 -15.08 -5.12 -8.08
CA ARG A 200 -13.88 -4.81 -8.87
C ARG A 200 -12.73 -5.77 -8.58
N LEU A 201 -12.56 -6.16 -7.33
CA LEU A 201 -11.56 -7.15 -6.93
C LEU A 201 -11.88 -8.50 -7.56
N SER A 202 -13.13 -8.95 -7.46
CA SER A 202 -13.61 -10.18 -8.10
C SER A 202 -13.39 -10.15 -9.63
N GLU A 203 -13.71 -9.02 -10.27
CA GLU A 203 -13.45 -8.85 -11.70
C GLU A 203 -11.97 -8.98 -12.05
N ALA A 204 -11.06 -8.37 -11.24
CA ALA A 204 -9.62 -8.47 -11.45
C ALA A 204 -9.11 -9.92 -11.35
N TYR A 205 -9.61 -10.68 -10.36
CA TYR A 205 -9.28 -12.10 -10.22
C TYR A 205 -9.80 -12.94 -11.39
N ARG A 206 -11.02 -12.69 -11.86
CA ARG A 206 -11.53 -13.36 -13.08
C ARG A 206 -10.66 -13.08 -14.30
N HIS A 207 -10.23 -11.85 -14.50
CA HIS A 207 -9.31 -11.50 -15.58
C HIS A 207 -7.93 -12.14 -15.42
N ALA A 208 -7.50 -12.40 -14.20
CA ALA A 208 -6.28 -13.16 -13.93
C ALA A 208 -6.47 -14.68 -14.12
N GLY A 209 -7.70 -15.16 -14.36
CA GLY A 209 -8.06 -16.56 -14.58
C GLY A 209 -8.37 -17.35 -13.30
N ILE A 210 -8.63 -16.67 -12.17
CA ILE A 210 -9.20 -17.25 -10.95
C ILE A 210 -10.70 -17.00 -11.02
N THR A 211 -11.46 -18.00 -11.48
CA THR A 211 -12.88 -17.87 -11.82
C THR A 211 -13.80 -18.31 -10.69
N GLU A 212 -13.40 -19.31 -9.92
CA GLU A 212 -14.11 -19.78 -8.73
C GLU A 212 -13.53 -19.06 -7.49
N GLN A 213 -14.35 -18.24 -6.86
CA GLN A 213 -13.91 -17.30 -5.83
C GLN A 213 -14.76 -17.43 -4.58
N SER A 214 -14.11 -17.50 -3.45
CA SER A 214 -14.69 -17.23 -2.15
C SER A 214 -13.95 -16.06 -1.48
N PHE A 215 -14.60 -15.37 -0.55
CA PHE A 215 -14.07 -14.18 0.08
C PHE A 215 -14.05 -14.35 1.60
N CYS A 216 -12.97 -13.87 2.23
CA CYS A 216 -12.83 -13.89 3.67
C CYS A 216 -12.15 -12.60 4.15
N PRO A 217 -12.68 -11.93 5.20
CA PRO A 217 -11.98 -10.80 5.81
C PRO A 217 -10.58 -11.20 6.30
N GLU A 218 -9.58 -10.37 6.03
CA GLU A 218 -8.17 -10.63 6.40
C GLU A 218 -7.98 -10.97 7.89
N PRO A 219 -8.56 -10.21 8.85
CA PRO A 219 -8.43 -10.57 10.25
C PRO A 219 -9.11 -11.90 10.61
N THR A 220 -10.18 -12.26 9.92
CA THR A 220 -10.84 -13.58 10.07
C THR A 220 -9.93 -14.69 9.57
N ALA A 221 -9.30 -14.50 8.42
CA ALA A 221 -8.36 -15.46 7.88
C ALA A 221 -7.15 -15.68 8.81
N ALA A 222 -6.58 -14.60 9.37
CA ALA A 222 -5.51 -14.70 10.36
C ALA A 222 -5.91 -15.53 11.59
N ALA A 223 -7.14 -15.35 12.08
CA ALA A 223 -7.69 -16.16 13.19
C ALA A 223 -7.86 -17.63 12.80
N ILE A 224 -8.35 -17.93 11.60
CA ILE A 224 -8.48 -19.30 11.08
C ILE A 224 -7.10 -19.97 11.04
N SER A 225 -6.08 -19.28 10.52
CA SER A 225 -4.70 -19.80 10.51
C SER A 225 -4.19 -20.16 11.89
N PHE A 226 -4.42 -19.29 12.85
CA PHE A 226 -3.98 -19.51 14.23
C PHE A 226 -4.72 -20.70 14.90
N LEU A 227 -6.04 -20.75 14.76
CA LEU A 227 -6.89 -21.71 15.44
C LEU A 227 -6.86 -23.10 14.81
N HIS A 228 -6.50 -23.22 13.54
CA HIS A 228 -6.43 -24.50 12.85
C HIS A 228 -5.53 -25.52 13.56
N ASN A 229 -4.46 -25.07 14.17
CA ASN A 229 -3.52 -25.91 14.90
C ASN A 229 -3.87 -26.11 16.38
N GLN A 230 -4.99 -25.55 16.86
CA GLN A 230 -5.42 -25.63 18.27
C GLN A 230 -6.71 -26.41 18.38
N SER A 231 -6.64 -27.67 18.85
CA SER A 231 -7.76 -28.60 18.80
C SER A 231 -8.79 -28.49 19.94
N ASP A 232 -8.58 -27.67 21.00
CA ASP A 232 -9.27 -27.94 22.27
C ASP A 232 -10.14 -26.79 22.85
N ARG A 233 -10.48 -25.73 22.15
CA ARG A 233 -11.19 -24.59 22.77
C ARG A 233 -12.43 -24.18 21.98
N GLN A 234 -13.56 -24.82 22.24
CA GLN A 234 -14.88 -24.39 21.75
C GLN A 234 -15.37 -23.12 22.47
N ASN A 235 -16.17 -22.31 21.80
CA ASN A 235 -16.80 -21.08 22.32
C ASN A 235 -15.82 -19.97 22.73
N GLN A 236 -14.57 -19.98 22.24
CA GLN A 236 -13.65 -18.88 22.47
C GLN A 236 -14.01 -17.65 21.63
N ARG A 237 -13.95 -16.47 22.25
CA ARG A 237 -13.96 -15.18 21.57
C ARG A 237 -12.53 -14.69 21.32
N LEU A 238 -12.25 -14.45 20.08
CA LEU A 238 -10.98 -13.91 19.63
C LEU A 238 -11.16 -12.48 19.13
N LEU A 239 -10.31 -11.58 19.59
CA LEU A 239 -10.10 -10.29 18.94
C LEU A 239 -8.86 -10.40 18.06
N THR A 240 -9.01 -10.25 16.76
CA THR A 240 -7.88 -10.12 15.85
C THR A 240 -7.59 -8.64 15.62
N VAL A 241 -6.31 -8.27 15.75
CA VAL A 241 -5.78 -6.93 15.50
C VAL A 241 -4.76 -7.06 14.39
N ASP A 242 -5.16 -6.70 13.17
CA ASP A 242 -4.29 -6.70 11.99
C ASP A 242 -3.82 -5.28 11.71
N PHE A 243 -2.57 -4.98 12.11
CA PHE A 243 -1.95 -3.69 11.88
C PHE A 243 -1.00 -3.77 10.68
N GLY A 244 -1.59 -3.66 9.50
CA GLY A 244 -0.91 -3.77 8.21
C GLY A 244 -0.16 -2.50 7.79
N GLY A 245 0.20 -2.44 6.50
CA GLY A 245 0.88 -1.28 5.91
C GLY A 245 -0.05 -0.09 5.69
N GLY A 246 -1.30 -0.32 5.27
CA GLY A 246 -2.25 0.74 4.92
C GLY A 246 -3.39 0.94 5.90
N THR A 247 -3.81 -0.12 6.60
CA THR A 247 -4.98 -0.16 7.48
C THR A 247 -4.66 -0.84 8.80
N LEU A 248 -5.50 -0.56 9.78
CA LEU A 248 -5.60 -1.27 11.03
C LEU A 248 -7.02 -1.84 11.12
N ASP A 249 -7.10 -3.17 11.04
CA ASP A 249 -8.36 -3.90 10.95
C ASP A 249 -8.57 -4.78 12.19
N PHE A 250 -9.81 -4.78 12.70
CA PHE A 250 -10.21 -5.55 13.86
C PHE A 250 -11.34 -6.49 13.50
N SER A 251 -11.33 -7.69 14.09
CA SER A 251 -12.46 -8.62 14.02
C SER A 251 -12.63 -9.33 15.36
N ILE A 252 -13.86 -9.36 15.88
CA ILE A 252 -14.23 -10.23 17.01
C ILE A 252 -14.94 -11.44 16.43
N LEU A 253 -14.35 -12.61 16.71
CA LEU A 253 -14.78 -13.89 16.20
C LEU A 253 -15.12 -14.80 17.37
N ARG A 254 -16.24 -15.52 17.27
CA ARG A 254 -16.56 -16.63 18.16
C ARG A 254 -16.32 -17.95 17.44
N ARG A 255 -15.50 -18.82 18.04
CA ARG A 255 -15.28 -20.17 17.52
C ARG A 255 -16.47 -21.06 17.88
N LEU A 256 -17.10 -21.65 16.90
CA LEU A 256 -18.09 -22.69 17.02
C LEU A 256 -17.44 -24.07 16.80
N GLU A 257 -18.19 -25.19 16.87
CA GLU A 257 -17.62 -26.54 16.70
C GLU A 257 -16.90 -26.69 15.35
N ASP A 258 -17.58 -26.34 14.26
CA ASP A 258 -17.08 -26.53 12.89
C ASP A 258 -17.09 -25.23 12.05
N SER A 259 -17.18 -24.05 12.70
CA SER A 259 -17.28 -22.78 12.00
C SER A 259 -16.83 -21.61 12.87
N PHE A 260 -16.86 -20.43 12.27
CA PHE A 260 -16.58 -19.17 12.95
C PHE A 260 -17.73 -18.20 12.75
N GLU A 261 -18.18 -17.56 13.82
CA GLU A 261 -19.12 -16.47 13.77
C GLU A 261 -18.38 -15.15 13.96
N VAL A 262 -18.58 -14.21 13.03
CA VAL A 262 -18.05 -12.85 13.14
C VAL A 262 -19.05 -12.01 13.93
N GLU A 263 -18.72 -11.66 15.19
CA GLU A 263 -19.59 -10.87 16.07
C GLU A 263 -19.50 -9.36 15.75
N ALA A 264 -18.29 -8.86 15.44
CA ALA A 264 -18.10 -7.48 15.03
C ALA A 264 -16.82 -7.31 14.20
N THR A 265 -16.80 -6.25 13.38
CA THR A 265 -15.63 -5.80 12.64
C THR A 265 -15.47 -4.30 12.69
N HIS A 266 -14.23 -3.83 12.66
CA HIS A 266 -13.91 -2.40 12.58
C HIS A 266 -12.56 -2.21 11.89
N GLY A 267 -12.45 -1.19 11.04
CA GLY A 267 -11.20 -0.85 10.35
C GLY A 267 -11.04 0.67 10.28
N ILE A 268 -9.80 1.12 10.39
CA ILE A 268 -9.41 2.52 10.25
C ILE A 268 -8.25 2.66 9.26
N ALA A 269 -8.13 3.84 8.64
CA ALA A 269 -7.07 4.16 7.68
C ALA A 269 -5.76 4.55 8.40
N LEU A 270 -5.32 3.69 9.32
CA LEU A 270 -4.08 3.80 10.07
C LEU A 270 -3.23 2.58 9.76
N GLY A 271 -2.05 2.78 9.15
CA GLY A 271 -1.14 1.70 8.80
C GLY A 271 0.32 2.11 8.97
N GLY A 272 1.21 1.17 8.72
CA GLY A 272 2.66 1.40 8.78
C GLY A 272 3.13 2.52 7.86
N ASP A 273 2.47 2.71 6.71
CA ASP A 273 2.78 3.80 5.78
C ASP A 273 2.52 5.18 6.40
N LYS A 274 1.50 5.31 7.27
CA LYS A 274 1.23 6.55 8.02
C LYS A 274 2.32 6.82 9.04
N ILE A 275 2.78 5.78 9.74
CA ILE A 275 3.90 5.88 10.69
C ILE A 275 5.19 6.28 9.95
N ASP A 276 5.47 5.70 8.79
CA ASP A 276 6.63 6.05 7.97
C ASP A 276 6.59 7.53 7.55
N GLN A 277 5.39 8.05 7.20
CA GLN A 277 5.20 9.46 6.88
C GLN A 277 5.42 10.38 8.09
N ILE A 278 5.01 9.95 9.31
CA ILE A 278 5.28 10.71 10.55
C ILE A 278 6.79 10.80 10.78
N ILE A 279 7.52 9.68 10.68
CA ILE A 279 8.98 9.65 10.83
C ILE A 279 9.63 10.57 9.79
N PHE A 280 9.18 10.53 8.54
CA PHE A 280 9.72 11.39 7.49
C PHE A 280 9.53 12.87 7.83
N ARG A 281 8.33 13.28 8.27
CA ARG A 281 8.03 14.67 8.63
C ARG A 281 8.83 15.16 9.82
N GLU A 282 8.94 14.34 10.87
CA GLU A 282 9.52 14.76 12.13
C GLU A 282 11.05 14.69 12.11
N LEU A 283 11.66 13.69 11.48
CA LEU A 283 13.10 13.50 11.51
C LEU A 283 13.79 14.00 10.23
N VAL A 284 13.20 13.82 9.07
CA VAL A 284 13.91 14.08 7.82
C VAL A 284 13.63 15.48 7.27
N PHE A 285 12.40 15.98 7.32
CA PHE A 285 12.07 17.31 6.80
C PHE A 285 12.91 18.45 7.41
N PRO A 286 13.19 18.50 8.73
CA PRO A 286 14.08 19.51 9.29
C PRO A 286 15.50 19.47 8.71
N LEU A 287 15.98 18.29 8.31
CA LEU A 287 17.28 18.08 7.67
C LEU A 287 17.29 18.40 6.18
N LEU A 288 16.11 18.58 5.59
CA LEU A 288 15.90 19.02 4.20
C LEU A 288 15.55 20.52 4.08
N GLY A 289 15.53 21.26 5.21
CA GLY A 289 15.31 22.69 5.22
C GLY A 289 13.90 23.14 5.62
N LYS A 290 13.05 22.25 6.15
CA LYS A 290 11.77 22.66 6.77
C LYS A 290 12.05 23.58 7.95
N GLY A 291 11.33 24.71 8.01
CA GLY A 291 11.49 25.71 9.06
C GLY A 291 12.61 26.73 8.82
N GLU A 292 13.44 26.55 7.79
CA GLU A 292 14.48 27.50 7.43
C GLU A 292 13.91 28.74 6.73
N ARG A 293 14.65 29.85 6.82
CA ARG A 293 14.31 31.12 6.17
C ARG A 293 15.08 31.28 4.86
N TRP A 294 14.57 32.13 3.99
CA TRP A 294 15.25 32.54 2.77
C TRP A 294 15.00 34.01 2.47
N SER A 295 15.98 34.66 1.86
CA SER A 295 15.91 36.04 1.44
C SER A 295 15.71 36.13 -0.08
N ARG A 296 14.74 36.91 -0.52
CA ARG A 296 14.47 37.14 -1.93
C ARG A 296 14.26 38.62 -2.20
N VAL A 297 14.61 39.06 -3.40
CA VAL A 297 14.35 40.43 -3.84
C VAL A 297 12.99 40.48 -4.53
N VAL A 298 12.05 41.25 -4.00
CA VAL A 298 10.74 41.52 -4.55
C VAL A 298 10.60 43.02 -4.72
N ASP A 299 10.39 43.50 -5.92
CA ASP A 299 10.28 44.95 -6.26
C ASP A 299 11.46 45.79 -5.72
N GLY A 300 12.67 45.24 -5.77
CA GLY A 300 13.89 45.91 -5.30
C GLY A 300 14.08 45.91 -3.77
N LEU A 301 13.19 45.32 -3.01
CA LEU A 301 13.28 45.16 -1.55
C LEU A 301 13.68 43.72 -1.20
N THR A 302 14.63 43.60 -0.28
CA THR A 302 14.97 42.29 0.29
C THR A 302 13.89 41.88 1.31
N VAL A 303 13.19 40.80 1.01
CA VAL A 303 12.16 40.22 1.88
C VAL A 303 12.68 38.90 2.44
N ASP A 304 12.70 38.78 3.76
CA ASP A 304 13.08 37.56 4.47
C ASP A 304 11.84 36.84 5.00
N THR A 305 11.59 35.62 4.51
CA THR A 305 10.41 34.81 4.85
C THR A 305 10.81 33.37 5.17
N LEU A 306 9.90 32.58 5.71
CA LEU A 306 10.10 31.15 5.75
C LEU A 306 10.19 30.58 4.30
N PHE A 307 11.07 29.60 4.12
CA PHE A 307 11.12 28.87 2.86
C PHE A 307 9.78 28.11 2.70
N PRO A 308 9.14 28.13 1.51
CA PRO A 308 7.82 27.54 1.31
C PRO A 308 7.92 26.00 1.21
N PHE A 309 8.36 25.35 2.29
CA PHE A 309 8.57 23.90 2.33
C PHE A 309 7.26 23.13 2.16
N ASP A 310 6.13 23.72 2.56
CA ASP A 310 4.79 23.12 2.45
C ASP A 310 4.42 22.77 0.99
N ASP A 311 4.95 23.51 0.01
CA ASP A 311 4.77 23.21 -1.42
C ASP A 311 5.40 21.86 -1.84
N PHE A 312 6.30 21.31 -1.04
CA PHE A 312 7.05 20.09 -1.31
C PHE A 312 6.50 18.89 -0.54
N GLU A 313 5.89 19.10 0.64
CA GLU A 313 5.57 18.04 1.60
C GLU A 313 4.77 16.90 1.01
N ASP A 314 3.64 17.19 0.37
CA ASP A 314 2.73 16.17 -0.17
C ASP A 314 3.40 15.29 -1.23
N LEU A 315 4.30 15.87 -2.02
CA LEU A 315 5.05 15.13 -3.03
C LEU A 315 6.21 14.34 -2.41
N LEU A 316 6.85 14.86 -1.37
CA LEU A 316 7.94 14.16 -0.67
C LEU A 316 7.45 12.91 0.05
N ILE A 317 6.31 13.00 0.76
CA ILE A 317 5.74 11.86 1.50
C ILE A 317 5.09 10.81 0.59
N ASN A 318 4.89 11.12 -0.68
CA ASN A 318 4.30 10.22 -1.66
C ASN A 318 5.34 9.84 -2.73
N TRP A 319 6.30 9.00 -2.33
CA TRP A 319 7.46 8.69 -3.15
C TRP A 319 7.16 8.22 -4.60
N PRO A 320 6.04 7.54 -4.94
CA PRO A 320 5.74 7.18 -6.32
C PRO A 320 5.47 8.38 -7.25
N VAL A 321 5.22 9.56 -6.68
CA VAL A 321 5.00 10.81 -7.45
C VAL A 321 6.02 11.90 -7.13
N SER A 322 6.99 11.65 -6.24
CA SER A 322 8.01 12.62 -5.82
C SER A 322 8.88 13.12 -6.98
N TYR A 323 9.02 12.36 -8.08
CA TYR A 323 9.71 12.79 -9.29
C TYR A 323 9.13 14.10 -9.85
N MET A 324 7.87 14.42 -9.56
CA MET A 324 7.23 15.69 -9.98
C MET A 324 7.89 16.93 -9.38
N LEU A 325 8.64 16.78 -8.28
CA LEU A 325 9.44 17.87 -7.72
C LEU A 325 10.60 18.29 -8.63
N ASN A 326 11.05 17.45 -9.56
CA ASN A 326 12.15 17.78 -10.47
C ASN A 326 11.71 18.71 -11.63
N GLN A 327 10.98 19.75 -11.30
CA GLN A 327 10.56 20.86 -12.16
C GLN A 327 11.22 22.16 -11.69
N ASN A 328 11.46 23.08 -12.63
CA ASN A 328 12.12 24.36 -12.32
C ASN A 328 11.40 25.15 -11.20
N LYS A 329 10.07 25.07 -11.11
CA LYS A 329 9.31 25.79 -10.07
C LYS A 329 9.66 25.35 -8.65
N TYR A 330 10.08 24.08 -8.48
CA TYR A 330 10.53 23.54 -7.19
C TYR A 330 12.06 23.61 -7.05
N THR A 331 12.80 23.25 -8.09
CA THR A 331 14.26 23.19 -8.00
C THR A 331 14.93 24.55 -7.98
N ALA A 332 14.37 25.59 -8.63
CA ALA A 332 14.98 26.92 -8.65
C ALA A 332 15.03 27.58 -7.26
N PRO A 333 13.96 27.58 -6.43
CA PRO A 333 14.02 28.10 -5.06
C PRO A 333 15.04 27.33 -4.20
N VAL A 334 15.10 26.00 -4.34
CA VAL A 334 16.06 25.16 -3.61
C VAL A 334 17.50 25.50 -4.02
N MET A 335 17.78 25.64 -5.32
CA MET A 335 19.10 26.04 -5.83
C MET A 335 19.50 27.43 -5.36
N GLN A 336 18.57 28.38 -5.35
CA GLN A 336 18.83 29.73 -4.84
C GLN A 336 19.25 29.65 -3.37
N ARG A 337 18.52 28.90 -2.56
CA ARG A 337 18.81 28.77 -1.12
C ARG A 337 20.10 27.99 -0.85
N MET A 338 20.44 27.01 -1.68
CA MET A 338 21.65 26.18 -1.57
C MET A 338 22.94 26.99 -1.76
N VAL A 339 22.91 28.08 -2.56
CA VAL A 339 24.12 28.91 -2.79
C VAL A 339 24.31 30.03 -1.76
N GLU A 340 23.36 30.19 -0.84
CA GLU A 340 23.56 31.10 0.32
C GLU A 340 24.59 30.46 1.25
N ILE A 341 25.55 31.28 1.72
CA ILE A 341 26.67 30.79 2.55
C ILE A 341 26.23 30.84 4.01
N ASP A 342 25.45 29.85 4.44
CA ASP A 342 25.05 29.67 5.84
C ASP A 342 24.94 28.17 6.21
N VAL A 343 24.62 27.90 7.48
CA VAL A 343 24.50 26.54 8.02
C VAL A 343 23.34 25.73 7.44
N ALA A 344 22.38 26.39 6.79
CA ALA A 344 21.23 25.72 6.17
C ALA A 344 21.51 25.30 4.72
N ALA A 345 22.58 25.77 4.09
CA ALA A 345 22.91 25.41 2.71
C ALA A 345 23.00 23.90 2.48
N ASP A 346 23.58 23.17 3.42
CA ASP A 346 23.69 21.70 3.34
C ASP A 346 22.33 21.01 3.38
N LYS A 347 21.36 21.56 4.12
CA LYS A 347 19.98 21.04 4.17
C LYS A 347 19.31 21.14 2.78
N PHE A 348 19.47 22.29 2.12
CA PHE A 348 18.92 22.48 0.78
C PHE A 348 19.68 21.70 -0.29
N LYS A 349 20.97 21.44 -0.10
CA LYS A 349 21.71 20.52 -0.95
C LYS A 349 21.13 19.10 -0.85
N ARG A 350 20.84 18.60 0.36
CA ARG A 350 20.16 17.30 0.57
C ARG A 350 18.80 17.27 -0.12
N LEU A 351 17.99 18.33 0.04
CA LEU A 351 16.68 18.43 -0.64
C LEU A 351 16.86 18.42 -2.17
N TYR A 352 17.83 19.16 -2.71
CA TYR A 352 18.12 19.17 -4.12
C TYR A 352 18.55 17.78 -4.63
N ASP A 353 19.46 17.10 -3.93
CA ASP A 353 19.95 15.78 -4.28
C ASP A 353 18.82 14.74 -4.22
N LEU A 354 17.96 14.81 -3.20
CA LEU A 354 16.77 13.95 -3.09
C LEU A 354 15.86 14.11 -4.29
N ILE A 355 15.54 15.35 -4.67
CA ILE A 355 14.68 15.66 -5.81
C ILE A 355 15.35 15.23 -7.13
N ARG A 356 16.61 15.62 -7.32
CA ARG A 356 17.32 15.43 -8.58
C ARG A 356 17.60 13.98 -8.91
N GLN A 357 17.92 13.19 -7.89
CA GLN A 357 18.24 11.76 -8.03
C GLN A 357 17.04 10.85 -7.75
N ASN A 358 15.89 11.43 -7.34
CA ASN A 358 14.67 10.70 -6.98
C ASN A 358 14.92 9.67 -5.85
N TYR A 359 15.60 10.10 -4.78
CA TYR A 359 15.95 9.22 -3.64
C TYR A 359 14.80 8.94 -2.67
N SER A 360 13.58 9.43 -2.95
CA SER A 360 12.45 9.28 -2.03
C SER A 360 12.16 7.83 -1.66
N TYR A 361 12.31 6.89 -2.60
CA TYR A 361 12.15 5.46 -2.29
C TYR A 361 13.19 4.97 -1.28
N GLN A 362 14.47 5.33 -1.49
CA GLN A 362 15.55 4.95 -0.59
C GLN A 362 15.35 5.51 0.82
N VAL A 363 14.83 6.73 0.93
CA VAL A 363 14.46 7.34 2.21
C VAL A 363 13.37 6.51 2.90
N PHE A 364 12.31 6.12 2.18
CA PHE A 364 11.24 5.31 2.77
C PHE A 364 11.70 3.90 3.15
N GLU A 365 12.58 3.28 2.39
CA GLU A 365 13.15 1.97 2.78
C GLU A 365 14.02 2.11 4.04
N ALA A 366 14.87 3.15 4.13
CA ALA A 366 15.64 3.42 5.34
C ALA A 366 14.74 3.68 6.57
N ILE A 367 13.62 4.40 6.40
CA ILE A 367 12.64 4.62 7.46
C ILE A 367 11.98 3.31 7.89
N LYS A 368 11.64 2.41 6.97
CA LYS A 368 11.06 1.10 7.32
C LYS A 368 12.05 0.23 8.09
N ASP A 369 13.30 0.18 7.67
CA ASP A 369 14.36 -0.55 8.35
C ASP A 369 14.62 0.02 9.75
N PHE A 370 14.63 1.35 9.87
CA PHE A 370 14.74 2.05 11.13
C PHE A 370 13.59 1.73 12.09
N LYS A 371 12.33 1.80 11.61
CA LYS A 371 11.13 1.42 12.37
C LYS A 371 11.17 -0.03 12.83
N ALA A 372 11.57 -0.95 11.93
CA ALA A 372 11.73 -2.36 12.26
C ALA A 372 12.81 -2.57 13.33
N SER A 373 13.92 -1.84 13.25
CA SER A 373 14.98 -1.89 14.26
C SER A 373 14.52 -1.41 15.64
N LEU A 374 13.74 -0.32 15.70
CA LEU A 374 13.13 0.17 16.96
C LEU A 374 12.09 -0.78 17.54
N SER A 375 11.51 -1.68 16.73
CA SER A 375 10.61 -2.72 17.24
C SER A 375 11.36 -3.80 18.04
N VAL A 376 12.68 -3.95 17.83
CA VAL A 376 13.51 -4.96 18.48
C VAL A 376 14.49 -4.35 19.47
N GLN A 377 15.08 -3.20 19.14
CA GLN A 377 16.16 -2.54 19.90
C GLN A 377 15.63 -1.32 20.67
N GLN A 378 16.30 -0.92 21.76
CA GLN A 378 15.96 0.28 22.55
C GLN A 378 16.33 1.59 21.84
N SER A 379 17.35 1.56 20.99
CA SER A 379 17.72 2.64 20.11
C SER A 379 18.02 2.12 18.70
N ALA A 380 17.83 2.97 17.71
CA ALA A 380 18.19 2.67 16.33
C ALA A 380 18.69 3.94 15.62
N LYS A 381 19.39 3.71 14.51
CA LYS A 381 19.95 4.74 13.66
C LYS A 381 19.21 4.76 12.33
N LEU A 382 18.63 5.91 12.00
CA LEU A 382 18.16 6.19 10.64
C LEU A 382 19.38 6.65 9.83
N ASP A 383 19.81 5.82 8.88
CA ASP A 383 20.96 6.08 8.02
C ASP A 383 20.49 6.18 6.57
N ILE A 384 20.72 7.33 5.94
CA ILE A 384 20.39 7.61 4.54
C ILE A 384 21.68 8.12 3.86
N PRO A 385 22.58 7.21 3.47
CA PRO A 385 23.91 7.57 2.95
C PRO A 385 23.85 8.46 1.70
N GLN A 386 22.81 8.30 0.86
CA GLN A 386 22.63 9.09 -0.35
C GLN A 386 22.45 10.60 -0.08
N LEU A 387 22.03 10.94 1.13
CA LEU A 387 21.75 12.32 1.57
C LEU A 387 22.69 12.77 2.69
N ASP A 388 23.66 11.95 3.08
CA ASP A 388 24.50 12.21 4.26
C ASP A 388 23.66 12.56 5.49
N ILE A 389 22.63 11.75 5.74
CA ILE A 389 21.75 11.86 6.91
C ILE A 389 21.98 10.65 7.81
N GLU A 390 22.25 10.96 9.06
CA GLU A 390 22.40 9.99 10.14
C GLU A 390 21.72 10.56 11.38
N VAL A 391 20.69 9.88 11.89
CA VAL A 391 19.94 10.27 13.10
C VAL A 391 19.78 9.06 14.00
N GLU A 392 20.24 9.16 15.22
CA GLU A 392 19.99 8.15 16.26
C GLU A 392 18.80 8.59 17.10
N LEU A 393 17.92 7.65 17.42
CA LEU A 393 16.72 7.89 18.21
C LEU A 393 16.50 6.73 19.18
N GLU A 394 16.10 7.07 20.40
CA GLU A 394 15.64 6.12 21.38
C GLU A 394 14.19 5.68 21.08
N ARG A 395 13.84 4.45 21.43
CA ARG A 395 12.48 3.91 21.22
C ARG A 395 11.40 4.79 21.85
N TRP A 396 11.62 5.29 23.06
CA TRP A 396 10.63 6.12 23.75
C TRP A 396 10.36 7.45 23.01
N GLU A 397 11.37 8.03 22.34
CA GLU A 397 11.19 9.24 21.52
C GLU A 397 10.33 8.93 20.29
N PHE A 398 10.57 7.78 19.66
CA PHE A 398 9.74 7.29 18.56
C PHE A 398 8.29 7.06 19.01
N GLU A 399 8.06 6.44 20.16
CA GLU A 399 6.73 6.18 20.72
C GLU A 399 5.98 7.48 21.04
N VAL A 400 6.69 8.51 21.55
CA VAL A 400 6.14 9.86 21.70
C VAL A 400 5.76 10.47 20.35
N MET A 401 6.62 10.32 19.33
CA MET A 401 6.38 10.84 17.98
C MET A 401 5.11 10.26 17.36
N ILE A 402 4.81 8.99 17.60
CA ILE A 402 3.63 8.31 17.06
C ILE A 402 2.44 8.26 18.04
N SER A 403 2.46 9.04 19.12
CA SER A 403 1.45 9.01 20.20
C SER A 403 0.02 9.20 19.69
N ASP A 404 -0.21 10.07 18.70
CA ASP A 404 -1.53 10.26 18.10
C ASP A 404 -2.03 8.98 17.40
N ALA A 405 -1.15 8.27 16.68
CA ALA A 405 -1.50 7.01 16.05
C ALA A 405 -1.79 5.90 17.09
N LEU A 406 -1.05 5.90 18.21
CA LEU A 406 -1.32 4.98 19.33
C LEU A 406 -2.67 5.29 20.00
N PHE A 407 -3.01 6.57 20.14
CA PHE A 407 -4.32 6.97 20.65
C PHE A 407 -5.47 6.56 19.72
N GLU A 408 -5.31 6.70 18.38
CA GLU A 408 -6.28 6.20 17.40
C GLU A 408 -6.49 4.68 17.54
N LEU A 409 -5.43 3.89 17.80
CA LEU A 409 -5.53 2.46 18.09
C LEU A 409 -6.39 2.18 19.34
N GLU A 410 -6.15 2.89 20.46
CA GLU A 410 -6.93 2.71 21.69
C GLU A 410 -8.42 3.02 21.48
N GLN A 411 -8.73 4.09 20.75
CA GLN A 411 -10.10 4.45 20.40
C GLN A 411 -10.77 3.36 19.54
N ALA A 412 -10.02 2.81 18.58
CA ALA A 412 -10.53 1.75 17.71
C ALA A 412 -10.83 0.45 18.48
N ILE A 413 -10.00 0.09 19.47
CA ILE A 413 -10.25 -1.05 20.34
C ILE A 413 -11.55 -0.83 21.16
N THR A 414 -11.70 0.36 21.75
CA THR A 414 -12.90 0.71 22.50
C THR A 414 -14.15 0.61 21.62
N LEU A 415 -14.06 1.08 20.38
CA LEU A 415 -15.17 1.09 19.44
C LEU A 415 -15.57 -0.32 18.98
N ILE A 416 -14.61 -1.21 18.70
CA ILE A 416 -14.93 -2.60 18.28
C ILE A 416 -15.60 -3.37 19.41
N LEU A 417 -15.16 -3.22 20.65
CA LEU A 417 -15.79 -3.83 21.82
C LEU A 417 -17.24 -3.32 22.00
N SER A 418 -17.44 -2.00 21.87
CA SER A 418 -18.77 -1.39 21.93
C SER A 418 -19.71 -1.87 20.81
N LYS A 419 -19.21 -2.07 19.60
CA LYS A 419 -20.00 -2.62 18.48
C LYS A 419 -20.48 -4.04 18.72
N ALA A 420 -19.72 -4.83 19.46
CA ALA A 420 -20.08 -6.19 19.84
C ALA A 420 -20.91 -6.27 21.13
N ASP A 421 -21.13 -5.16 21.83
CA ASP A 421 -21.72 -5.12 23.18
C ASP A 421 -20.92 -5.99 24.17
N LEU A 422 -19.57 -5.88 24.12
CA LEU A 422 -18.62 -6.65 24.91
C LEU A 422 -17.70 -5.73 25.72
N GLU A 423 -17.16 -6.28 26.80
CA GLU A 423 -16.04 -5.71 27.55
C GLU A 423 -14.74 -6.51 27.29
N ALA A 424 -13.58 -5.93 27.62
CA ALA A 424 -12.29 -6.59 27.46
C ALA A 424 -12.17 -7.95 28.16
N ARG A 425 -12.93 -8.13 29.30
CA ARG A 425 -13.00 -9.40 30.03
C ARG A 425 -13.65 -10.51 29.22
N ASP A 426 -14.57 -10.20 28.30
CA ASP A 426 -15.33 -11.15 27.49
C ASP A 426 -14.53 -11.71 26.29
N ILE A 427 -13.37 -11.13 26.00
CA ILE A 427 -12.41 -11.62 25.02
C ILE A 427 -11.50 -12.66 25.69
N ASP A 428 -11.39 -13.84 25.10
CA ASP A 428 -10.54 -14.92 25.61
C ASP A 428 -9.11 -14.85 25.10
N LEU A 429 -8.93 -14.35 23.86
CA LEU A 429 -7.64 -14.29 23.20
C LEU A 429 -7.58 -13.06 22.29
N VAL A 430 -6.45 -12.38 22.27
CA VAL A 430 -6.15 -11.29 21.33
C VAL A 430 -5.01 -11.74 20.42
N LEU A 431 -5.32 -11.81 19.12
CA LEU A 431 -4.37 -12.18 18.10
C LEU A 431 -3.86 -10.93 17.41
N ARG A 432 -2.58 -10.60 17.56
CA ARG A 432 -1.98 -9.49 16.82
C ARG A 432 -1.20 -10.00 15.61
N THR A 433 -1.46 -9.39 14.47
CA THR A 433 -0.82 -9.66 13.18
C THR A 433 -0.55 -8.37 12.42
N GLY A 434 0.10 -8.46 11.26
CA GLY A 434 0.55 -7.29 10.51
C GLY A 434 1.86 -6.70 11.03
N GLY A 435 2.70 -6.18 10.12
CA GLY A 435 4.06 -5.73 10.45
C GLY A 435 4.13 -4.59 11.47
N SER A 436 3.14 -3.68 11.47
CA SER A 436 3.08 -2.57 12.44
C SER A 436 2.66 -3.01 13.84
N SER A 437 2.06 -4.19 13.99
CA SER A 437 1.73 -4.76 15.30
C SER A 437 2.98 -5.15 16.11
N LEU A 438 4.16 -5.22 15.47
CA LEU A 438 5.43 -5.52 16.13
C LEU A 438 5.99 -4.33 16.94
N ILE A 439 5.46 -3.13 16.78
CA ILE A 439 5.85 -1.95 17.57
C ILE A 439 5.53 -2.22 19.05
N PRO A 440 6.51 -2.09 19.98
CA PRO A 440 6.32 -2.45 21.39
C PRO A 440 5.16 -1.71 22.06
N ALA A 441 5.00 -0.40 21.82
CA ALA A 441 3.88 0.37 22.36
C ALA A 441 2.50 -0.18 21.93
N VAL A 442 2.38 -0.75 20.73
CA VAL A 442 1.14 -1.42 20.28
C VAL A 442 0.86 -2.64 21.14
N LYS A 443 1.91 -3.45 21.40
CA LYS A 443 1.80 -4.62 22.28
C LYS A 443 1.42 -4.20 23.70
N ASP A 444 2.04 -3.14 24.23
CA ASP A 444 1.80 -2.66 25.60
C ASP A 444 0.36 -2.15 25.77
N ILE A 445 -0.20 -1.46 24.79
CA ILE A 445 -1.61 -1.06 24.77
C ILE A 445 -2.54 -2.28 24.85
N LEU A 446 -2.26 -3.29 24.04
CA LEU A 446 -3.05 -4.53 24.03
C LEU A 446 -2.90 -5.30 25.34
N ASP A 447 -1.68 -5.46 25.86
CA ASP A 447 -1.42 -6.16 27.13
C ASP A 447 -2.07 -5.45 28.32
N ASN A 448 -2.12 -4.11 28.32
CA ASN A 448 -2.79 -3.34 29.37
C ASN A 448 -4.30 -3.53 29.39
N GLN A 449 -4.94 -3.65 28.21
CA GLN A 449 -6.39 -3.89 28.12
C GLN A 449 -6.77 -5.37 28.27
N PHE A 450 -5.91 -6.28 27.79
CA PHE A 450 -6.20 -7.72 27.71
C PHE A 450 -5.13 -8.55 28.38
N ALA A 451 -4.79 -8.24 29.62
CA ALA A 451 -3.68 -8.84 30.36
C ALA A 451 -3.61 -10.38 30.25
N GLY A 452 -2.49 -10.88 29.75
CA GLY A 452 -2.23 -12.32 29.61
C GLY A 452 -2.98 -13.02 28.48
N LYS A 453 -3.70 -12.28 27.63
CA LYS A 453 -4.48 -12.83 26.51
C LYS A 453 -3.89 -12.53 25.13
N VAL A 454 -2.85 -11.69 25.04
CA VAL A 454 -2.26 -11.25 23.78
C VAL A 454 -1.24 -12.27 23.26
N VAL A 455 -1.44 -12.71 22.02
CA VAL A 455 -0.56 -13.65 21.33
C VAL A 455 -0.17 -13.06 19.97
N GLU A 456 1.10 -13.19 19.61
CA GLU A 456 1.61 -12.88 18.29
C GLU A 456 1.39 -14.06 17.34
N HIS A 457 0.93 -13.78 16.14
CA HIS A 457 0.87 -14.75 15.06
C HIS A 457 1.58 -14.16 13.84
N ASP A 458 2.14 -15.02 12.98
CA ASP A 458 2.95 -14.61 11.83
C ASP A 458 2.43 -13.31 11.18
N PRO A 459 3.18 -12.19 11.28
CA PRO A 459 2.65 -10.88 10.90
C PRO A 459 2.52 -10.67 9.39
N PHE A 460 3.07 -11.57 8.57
CA PHE A 460 3.18 -11.36 7.13
C PHE A 460 2.49 -12.41 6.28
N THR A 461 2.29 -13.62 6.78
CA THR A 461 1.79 -14.74 5.97
C THR A 461 0.59 -15.45 6.58
N SER A 462 0.20 -15.09 7.81
CA SER A 462 -0.95 -15.70 8.51
C SER A 462 -2.27 -15.56 7.75
N VAL A 463 -2.49 -14.42 7.10
CA VAL A 463 -3.69 -14.16 6.29
C VAL A 463 -3.75 -15.13 5.11
N ALA A 464 -2.69 -15.20 4.29
CA ALA A 464 -2.65 -16.13 3.15
C ALA A 464 -2.82 -17.59 3.58
N ALA A 465 -2.20 -17.98 4.69
CA ALA A 465 -2.34 -19.31 5.28
C ALA A 465 -3.79 -19.60 5.69
N GLY A 466 -4.43 -18.67 6.39
CA GLY A 466 -5.82 -18.80 6.82
C GLY A 466 -6.81 -18.83 5.66
N LEU A 467 -6.56 -18.05 4.60
CA LEU A 467 -7.35 -18.09 3.37
C LEU A 467 -7.28 -19.46 2.70
N ALA A 468 -6.09 -20.09 2.65
CA ALA A 468 -5.95 -21.42 2.07
C ALA A 468 -6.69 -22.49 2.91
N ILE A 469 -6.66 -22.37 4.22
CA ILE A 469 -7.42 -23.23 5.13
C ILE A 469 -8.92 -23.00 4.95
N ALA A 470 -9.35 -21.72 4.87
CA ALA A 470 -10.75 -21.36 4.67
C ALA A 470 -11.30 -21.90 3.34
N ASP A 471 -10.53 -21.84 2.26
CA ASP A 471 -10.88 -22.40 0.96
C ASP A 471 -11.07 -23.92 1.02
N TYR A 472 -10.13 -24.61 1.67
CA TYR A 472 -10.17 -26.06 1.84
C TYR A 472 -11.43 -26.54 2.57
N TYR A 473 -11.82 -25.88 3.67
CA TYR A 473 -12.98 -26.24 4.47
C TYR A 473 -14.28 -25.57 4.01
N GLY A 474 -14.24 -24.63 3.09
CA GLY A 474 -15.41 -23.90 2.60
C GLY A 474 -15.92 -22.85 3.60
N TYR A 475 -15.05 -22.25 4.39
CA TYR A 475 -15.41 -21.18 5.33
C TYR A 475 -15.56 -19.81 4.66
N GLY A 476 -15.09 -19.65 3.41
CA GLY A 476 -15.27 -18.44 2.63
C GLY A 476 -16.72 -18.22 2.20
N GLN A 477 -17.12 -16.95 2.06
CA GLN A 477 -18.44 -16.58 1.53
C GLN A 477 -18.36 -16.53 0.00
N SER A 478 -19.30 -17.20 -0.67
CA SER A 478 -19.50 -17.03 -2.12
C SER A 478 -20.20 -15.69 -2.37
N GLN A 479 -19.79 -14.94 -3.42
CA GLN A 479 -20.48 -13.73 -3.87
C GLN A 479 -21.78 -14.07 -4.58
#